data_62cfb3416afb9ea8642a0ca9d65887ba
#
_entry.id   62cfb3416afb9ea8642a0ca9d65887ba
#
_cell.length_a   1.000
_cell.length_b   1.000
_cell.length_c   1.000
_cell.angle_alpha   90.00
_cell.angle_beta   90.00
_cell.angle_gamma   90.00
#
_symmetry.space_group_name_H-M   'P 1'
#
loop_
_entity.id
_entity.type
_entity.pdbx_description
1 polymer ?
#
loop_
_entity_poly.entity_id
_entity_poly.type
_entity_poly.pdbx_seq_one_letter_code
_entity_poly.pdbx_strand_id
1 'polypeptide(L)'
;MSVITAVTAQNTLGVRGVFPVPAEMIASQLDAVAEDFDISWAKTGMLFSPDAISLIAERLRALHCSVVVDPVIAAEAGGSLIADGALIALREKLIPVASVVTPNIFEAEAITGVGISDLESAREAALRILEMGARAVVVTGGHLECRAAGLPADECVDLLVTKEESVCISGRRRSGGNHGVGCTYSAALTAYLSMGMRLQEAARHAQDFAAESIERSRPVGHGAAPVDQVASLREDAERFRVVSSLDHAVSMLRDEQMFVGLIPEVGSNIGMAIPGALSENDVAAVEGRIVRAGRRAHVSGCIRFGASRHIARIVLSAMRFDPGIRAAMNIKLSDDLLSEASRMGLRISSFDRGEEPPGESTMSWGTKRAIERLGAVPDLIWDAGGMGKEPMIRILGRDAVSVATIAVMLSNALKRRTRQNSGAR
;
A
#
# COMPACT_ATOMS: atom_id res chain seq x y z
N MET A 1 -18.05 -7.37 12.81
CA MET A 1 -19.27 -6.69 13.32
C MET A 1 -18.82 -5.52 14.18
N SER A 2 -19.65 -4.52 14.38
CA SER A 2 -19.29 -3.35 15.20
C SER A 2 -20.51 -2.85 15.98
N VAL A 3 -20.25 -2.31 17.18
CA VAL A 3 -21.21 -1.64 18.03
C VAL A 3 -20.74 -0.19 18.19
N ILE A 4 -21.61 0.76 17.87
CA ILE A 4 -21.30 2.18 17.92
C ILE A 4 -21.60 2.72 19.32
N THR A 5 -20.58 3.27 19.95
CA THR A 5 -20.63 3.79 21.34
C THR A 5 -20.68 5.30 21.41
N ALA A 6 -20.12 5.97 20.40
CA ALA A 6 -20.18 7.44 20.28
C ALA A 6 -20.04 7.84 18.81
N VAL A 7 -20.56 9.01 18.45
CA VAL A 7 -20.38 9.65 17.15
C VAL A 7 -19.57 10.92 17.32
N THR A 8 -18.53 11.10 16.52
CA THR A 8 -17.66 12.29 16.57
C THR A 8 -17.86 13.18 15.35
N ALA A 9 -17.88 14.50 15.59
CA ALA A 9 -17.66 15.49 14.56
C ALA A 9 -16.15 15.73 14.47
N GLN A 10 -15.46 14.94 13.63
CA GLN A 10 -14.00 14.87 13.56
C GLN A 10 -13.50 14.97 12.11
N ASN A 11 -12.36 15.61 11.93
CA ASN A 11 -11.59 15.63 10.68
C ASN A 11 -10.09 15.44 10.99
N THR A 12 -9.22 15.60 9.99
CA THR A 12 -7.77 15.46 10.16
C THR A 12 -7.13 16.52 11.07
N LEU A 13 -7.83 17.61 11.36
CA LEU A 13 -7.35 18.71 12.22
C LEU A 13 -7.73 18.53 13.69
N GLY A 14 -8.74 17.71 14.01
CA GLY A 14 -9.17 17.45 15.39
C GLY A 14 -10.63 17.10 15.54
N VAL A 15 -11.04 16.94 16.80
CA VAL A 15 -12.39 16.62 17.23
C VAL A 15 -13.12 17.91 17.64
N ARG A 16 -14.26 18.21 16.99
CA ARG A 16 -15.09 19.39 17.27
C ARG A 16 -16.25 19.09 18.22
N GLY A 17 -16.66 17.83 18.30
CA GLY A 17 -17.76 17.41 19.15
C GLY A 17 -17.87 15.90 19.24
N VAL A 18 -18.41 15.42 20.36
CA VAL A 18 -18.69 14.01 20.61
C VAL A 18 -20.14 13.89 21.05
N PHE A 19 -20.87 12.97 20.44
CA PHE A 19 -22.22 12.59 20.83
C PHE A 19 -22.21 11.14 21.33
N PRO A 20 -22.38 10.88 22.64
CA PRO A 20 -22.45 9.52 23.15
C PRO A 20 -23.76 8.86 22.70
N VAL A 21 -23.68 7.59 22.29
CA VAL A 21 -24.87 6.78 22.03
C VAL A 21 -25.48 6.40 23.38
N PRO A 22 -26.81 6.48 23.56
CA PRO A 22 -27.49 6.06 24.79
C PRO A 22 -27.18 4.60 25.15
N ALA A 23 -27.02 4.33 26.45
CA ALA A 23 -26.64 3.00 26.95
C ALA A 23 -27.61 1.90 26.49
N GLU A 24 -28.93 2.20 26.46
CA GLU A 24 -29.95 1.26 25.97
C GLU A 24 -29.74 0.88 24.49
N MET A 25 -29.31 1.84 23.66
CA MET A 25 -29.01 1.56 22.25
C MET A 25 -27.71 0.75 22.10
N ILE A 26 -26.70 1.01 22.93
CA ILE A 26 -25.47 0.21 22.98
C ILE A 26 -25.82 -1.24 23.38
N ALA A 27 -26.67 -1.41 24.43
CA ALA A 27 -27.13 -2.72 24.85
C ALA A 27 -27.85 -3.45 23.71
N SER A 28 -28.81 -2.78 23.06
CA SER A 28 -29.58 -3.36 21.94
C SER A 28 -28.69 -3.77 20.76
N GLN A 29 -27.64 -2.99 20.43
CA GLN A 29 -26.68 -3.35 19.41
C GLN A 29 -25.85 -4.60 19.81
N LEU A 30 -25.41 -4.67 21.07
CA LEU A 30 -24.67 -5.83 21.60
C LEU A 30 -25.53 -7.09 21.59
N ASP A 31 -26.78 -6.99 22.04
CA ASP A 31 -27.72 -8.11 22.08
C ASP A 31 -27.99 -8.62 20.65
N ALA A 32 -28.28 -7.73 19.69
CA ALA A 32 -28.51 -8.08 18.31
C ALA A 32 -27.32 -8.81 17.65
N VAL A 33 -26.08 -8.43 18.01
CA VAL A 33 -24.88 -9.11 17.51
C VAL A 33 -24.70 -10.45 18.22
N ALA A 34 -24.89 -10.51 19.53
CA ALA A 34 -24.67 -11.71 20.33
C ALA A 34 -25.73 -12.80 20.09
N GLU A 35 -26.95 -12.43 19.69
CA GLU A 35 -28.00 -13.38 19.33
C GLU A 35 -27.77 -14.11 18.01
N ASP A 36 -26.99 -13.51 17.09
CA ASP A 36 -26.78 -14.04 15.73
C ASP A 36 -25.39 -14.63 15.51
N PHE A 37 -24.38 -14.21 16.30
CA PHE A 37 -22.99 -14.58 16.08
C PHE A 37 -22.32 -15.20 17.31
N ASP A 38 -21.53 -16.24 17.08
CA ASP A 38 -20.61 -16.81 18.08
C ASP A 38 -19.37 -15.90 18.20
N ILE A 39 -19.28 -15.14 19.29
CA ILE A 39 -18.22 -14.16 19.51
C ILE A 39 -17.11 -14.79 20.38
N SER A 40 -15.96 -15.07 19.81
CA SER A 40 -14.79 -15.56 20.54
C SER A 40 -13.86 -14.43 21.03
N TRP A 41 -13.77 -13.33 20.26
CA TRP A 41 -12.95 -12.17 20.56
C TRP A 41 -13.68 -10.86 20.28
N ALA A 42 -13.43 -9.87 21.13
CA ALA A 42 -13.90 -8.50 20.97
C ALA A 42 -12.77 -7.51 21.17
N LYS A 43 -12.89 -6.33 20.55
CA LYS A 43 -12.00 -5.17 20.77
C LYS A 43 -12.84 -3.98 21.20
N THR A 44 -12.43 -3.29 22.27
CA THR A 44 -12.99 -2.00 22.61
C THR A 44 -12.09 -0.88 22.13
N GLY A 45 -12.69 0.24 21.72
CA GLY A 45 -12.00 1.48 21.40
C GLY A 45 -12.56 2.62 22.23
N MET A 46 -12.88 3.75 21.59
CA MET A 46 -13.49 4.89 22.24
C MET A 46 -14.86 4.53 22.84
N LEU A 47 -15.03 4.61 24.16
CA LEU A 47 -16.29 4.31 24.86
C LEU A 47 -16.94 5.56 25.45
N PHE A 48 -16.22 6.64 25.61
CA PHE A 48 -16.58 7.97 26.04
C PHE A 48 -17.11 8.07 27.48
N SER A 49 -18.25 7.41 27.84
CA SER A 49 -18.93 7.63 29.11
C SER A 49 -18.71 6.50 30.13
N PRO A 50 -18.76 6.78 31.45
CA PRO A 50 -18.70 5.74 32.50
C PRO A 50 -19.79 4.70 32.38
N ASP A 51 -21.00 5.11 31.99
CA ASP A 51 -22.14 4.21 31.84
C ASP A 51 -21.94 3.22 30.69
N ALA A 52 -21.45 3.71 29.52
CA ALA A 52 -21.11 2.86 28.40
C ALA A 52 -20.02 1.86 28.76
N ILE A 53 -18.96 2.31 29.46
CA ILE A 53 -17.87 1.44 29.92
C ILE A 53 -18.39 0.35 30.85
N SER A 54 -19.23 0.69 31.82
CA SER A 54 -19.77 -0.24 32.80
C SER A 54 -20.68 -1.28 32.14
N LEU A 55 -21.60 -0.83 31.28
CA LEU A 55 -22.49 -1.70 30.50
C LEU A 55 -21.71 -2.68 29.63
N ILE A 56 -20.73 -2.16 28.86
CA ILE A 56 -19.95 -2.99 27.96
C ILE A 56 -19.11 -4.02 28.71
N ALA A 57 -18.47 -3.61 29.83
CA ALA A 57 -17.72 -4.54 30.68
C ALA A 57 -18.61 -5.69 31.23
N GLU A 58 -19.84 -5.38 31.64
CA GLU A 58 -20.81 -6.37 32.09
C GLU A 58 -21.20 -7.33 30.95
N ARG A 59 -21.55 -6.81 29.78
CA ARG A 59 -21.94 -7.61 28.61
C ARG A 59 -20.81 -8.50 28.12
N LEU A 60 -19.58 -7.98 27.99
CA LEU A 60 -18.42 -8.75 27.57
C LEU A 60 -18.09 -9.88 28.56
N ARG A 61 -18.29 -9.65 29.88
CA ARG A 61 -18.15 -10.72 30.88
C ARG A 61 -19.22 -11.80 30.71
N ALA A 62 -20.44 -11.42 30.44
CA ALA A 62 -21.54 -12.37 30.21
C ALA A 62 -21.36 -13.20 28.92
N LEU A 63 -20.77 -12.64 27.89
CA LEU A 63 -20.47 -13.32 26.63
C LEU A 63 -19.29 -14.31 26.73
N HIS A 64 -18.54 -14.29 27.83
CA HIS A 64 -17.35 -15.13 28.01
C HIS A 64 -16.32 -15.06 26.86
N CYS A 65 -16.32 -13.98 26.06
CA CYS A 65 -15.37 -13.78 25.00
C CYS A 65 -14.06 -13.16 25.51
N SER A 66 -12.96 -13.40 24.80
CA SER A 66 -11.69 -12.72 25.07
C SER A 66 -11.73 -11.27 24.56
N VAL A 67 -11.09 -10.35 25.29
CA VAL A 67 -11.22 -8.90 25.02
C VAL A 67 -9.86 -8.24 24.89
N VAL A 68 -9.63 -7.53 23.80
CA VAL A 68 -8.55 -6.53 23.69
C VAL A 68 -9.10 -5.16 24.01
N VAL A 69 -8.57 -4.53 25.04
CA VAL A 69 -8.96 -3.17 25.45
C VAL A 69 -7.94 -2.18 24.93
N ASP A 70 -8.36 -1.36 23.97
CA ASP A 70 -7.64 -0.16 23.54
C ASP A 70 -8.20 1.01 24.35
N PRO A 71 -7.44 1.54 25.33
CA PRO A 71 -7.97 2.48 26.32
C PRO A 71 -7.95 3.91 25.79
N VAL A 72 -8.65 4.17 24.71
CA VAL A 72 -8.66 5.47 24.00
C VAL A 72 -9.11 6.60 24.93
N ILE A 73 -8.18 7.43 25.39
CA ILE A 73 -8.41 8.55 26.31
C ILE A 73 -8.47 9.89 25.57
N ALA A 74 -7.59 10.08 24.58
CA ALA A 74 -7.47 11.32 23.84
C ALA A 74 -7.29 11.06 22.34
N ALA A 75 -7.75 12.02 21.53
CA ALA A 75 -7.46 12.00 20.10
C ALA A 75 -6.01 12.44 19.85
N GLU A 76 -5.34 11.80 18.90
CA GLU A 76 -3.97 12.15 18.51
C GLU A 76 -3.85 13.60 18.00
N ALA A 77 -4.88 14.08 17.30
CA ALA A 77 -4.99 15.47 16.87
C ALA A 77 -5.40 16.45 17.99
N GLY A 78 -5.45 15.97 19.25
CA GLY A 78 -5.88 16.75 20.43
C GLY A 78 -7.38 16.64 20.72
N GLY A 79 -7.73 16.80 22.01
CA GLY A 79 -9.08 16.70 22.54
C GLY A 79 -9.33 15.42 23.34
N SER A 80 -10.02 15.56 24.49
CA SER A 80 -10.43 14.43 25.33
C SER A 80 -11.50 13.60 24.62
N LEU A 81 -11.34 12.29 24.63
CA LEU A 81 -12.29 11.31 24.10
C LEU A 81 -12.98 10.52 25.21
N ILE A 82 -12.82 10.94 26.48
CA ILE A 82 -13.51 10.39 27.63
C ILE A 82 -14.14 11.50 28.45
N ALA A 83 -15.31 11.22 29.04
CA ALA A 83 -16.00 12.10 29.98
C ALA A 83 -15.44 11.97 31.41
N ASP A 84 -15.84 12.89 32.28
CA ASP A 84 -15.51 12.84 33.71
C ASP A 84 -15.93 11.48 34.28
N GLY A 85 -15.07 10.88 35.11
CA GLY A 85 -15.30 9.58 35.73
C GLY A 85 -15.08 8.36 34.84
N ALA A 86 -14.94 8.52 33.51
CA ALA A 86 -14.73 7.40 32.60
C ALA A 86 -13.40 6.65 32.84
N LEU A 87 -12.35 7.37 33.26
CA LEU A 87 -11.08 6.75 33.62
C LEU A 87 -11.20 5.80 34.83
N ILE A 88 -12.05 6.18 35.82
CA ILE A 88 -12.32 5.33 36.98
C ILE A 88 -13.06 4.07 36.53
N ALA A 89 -14.10 4.21 35.71
CA ALA A 89 -14.85 3.08 35.16
C ALA A 89 -13.96 2.15 34.31
N LEU A 90 -13.03 2.72 33.53
CA LEU A 90 -12.04 1.96 32.75
C LEU A 90 -11.18 1.09 33.66
N ARG A 91 -10.62 1.65 34.73
CA ARG A 91 -9.77 0.96 35.70
C ARG A 91 -10.54 -0.14 36.47
N GLU A 92 -11.73 0.18 36.96
CA GLU A 92 -12.46 -0.67 37.90
C GLU A 92 -13.36 -1.71 37.22
N LYS A 93 -13.81 -1.44 36.00
CA LYS A 93 -14.82 -2.27 35.33
C LYS A 93 -14.31 -2.96 34.06
N LEU A 94 -13.59 -2.23 33.20
CA LEU A 94 -13.20 -2.74 31.88
C LEU A 94 -11.84 -3.46 31.90
N ILE A 95 -10.81 -2.88 32.52
CA ILE A 95 -9.48 -3.51 32.61
C ILE A 95 -9.56 -4.90 33.28
N PRO A 96 -10.36 -5.14 34.35
CA PRO A 96 -10.49 -6.46 34.96
C PRO A 96 -11.05 -7.57 34.05
N VAL A 97 -11.70 -7.22 32.94
CA VAL A 97 -12.21 -8.21 31.97
C VAL A 97 -11.30 -8.37 30.75
N ALA A 98 -10.24 -7.56 30.65
CA ALA A 98 -9.35 -7.55 29.51
C ALA A 98 -8.45 -8.81 29.46
N SER A 99 -8.41 -9.45 28.30
CA SER A 99 -7.37 -10.44 27.98
C SER A 99 -6.05 -9.73 27.67
N VAL A 100 -6.12 -8.61 26.95
CA VAL A 100 -4.97 -7.75 26.62
C VAL A 100 -5.40 -6.28 26.70
N VAL A 101 -4.58 -5.43 27.28
CA VAL A 101 -4.73 -3.96 27.22
C VAL A 101 -3.61 -3.39 26.35
N THR A 102 -3.93 -2.47 25.44
CA THR A 102 -2.96 -1.91 24.48
C THR A 102 -2.77 -0.40 24.62
N PRO A 103 -2.34 0.12 25.76
CA PRO A 103 -2.18 1.54 25.98
C PRO A 103 -0.93 2.06 25.25
N ASN A 104 -1.01 3.27 24.72
CA ASN A 104 0.19 4.06 24.46
C ASN A 104 0.77 4.60 25.77
N ILE A 105 1.94 5.27 25.71
CA ILE A 105 2.62 5.79 26.89
C ILE A 105 1.72 6.74 27.69
N PHE A 106 1.08 7.70 27.01
CA PHE A 106 0.24 8.70 27.67
C PHE A 106 -1.00 8.07 28.34
N GLU A 107 -1.57 7.05 27.70
CA GLU A 107 -2.69 6.28 28.25
C GLU A 107 -2.25 5.45 29.45
N ALA A 108 -1.07 4.79 29.38
CA ALA A 108 -0.51 4.04 30.48
C ALA A 108 -0.20 4.95 31.68
N GLU A 109 0.37 6.14 31.46
CA GLU A 109 0.56 7.17 32.50
C GLU A 109 -0.76 7.60 33.12
N ALA A 110 -1.77 7.92 32.29
CA ALA A 110 -3.07 8.35 32.79
C ALA A 110 -3.78 7.26 33.60
N ILE A 111 -3.67 5.98 33.18
CA ILE A 111 -4.26 4.83 33.86
C ILE A 111 -3.56 4.56 35.19
N THR A 112 -2.24 4.66 35.27
CA THR A 112 -1.46 4.16 36.42
C THR A 112 -0.97 5.26 37.35
N GLY A 113 -0.81 6.48 36.84
CA GLY A 113 -0.13 7.58 37.55
C GLY A 113 1.39 7.46 37.58
N VAL A 114 1.97 6.49 36.82
CA VAL A 114 3.42 6.32 36.67
C VAL A 114 3.90 7.19 35.51
N GLY A 115 4.88 8.06 35.75
CA GLY A 115 5.55 8.77 34.65
C GLY A 115 6.47 7.83 33.88
N ILE A 116 6.34 7.79 32.55
CA ILE A 116 7.07 6.86 31.68
C ILE A 116 8.13 7.62 30.88
N SER A 117 9.41 7.34 31.17
CA SER A 117 10.55 7.91 30.47
C SER A 117 11.45 6.87 29.78
N ASP A 118 11.32 5.60 30.19
CA ASP A 118 12.14 4.49 29.70
C ASP A 118 11.38 3.17 29.75
N LEU A 119 12.04 2.06 29.38
CA LEU A 119 11.45 0.73 29.38
C LEU A 119 11.12 0.20 30.79
N GLU A 120 11.87 0.61 31.82
CA GLU A 120 11.62 0.12 33.17
C GLU A 120 10.38 0.79 33.76
N SER A 121 10.22 2.10 33.59
CA SER A 121 9.00 2.80 33.98
C SER A 121 7.77 2.38 33.17
N ALA A 122 7.94 2.05 31.88
CA ALA A 122 6.89 1.45 31.06
C ALA A 122 6.47 0.07 31.60
N ARG A 123 7.45 -0.73 32.02
CA ARG A 123 7.21 -2.04 32.65
C ARG A 123 6.49 -1.89 33.99
N GLU A 124 6.89 -0.92 34.83
CA GLU A 124 6.19 -0.63 36.10
C GLU A 124 4.71 -0.28 35.82
N ALA A 125 4.44 0.60 34.87
CA ALA A 125 3.08 0.96 34.48
C ALA A 125 2.29 -0.27 34.01
N ALA A 126 2.88 -1.12 33.16
CA ALA A 126 2.23 -2.35 32.70
C ALA A 126 1.90 -3.30 33.85
N LEU A 127 2.81 -3.47 34.82
CA LEU A 127 2.57 -4.30 36.02
C LEU A 127 1.39 -3.78 36.85
N ARG A 128 1.27 -2.46 37.03
CA ARG A 128 0.10 -1.87 37.70
C ARG A 128 -1.21 -2.13 36.97
N ILE A 129 -1.20 -2.14 35.63
CA ILE A 129 -2.39 -2.51 34.84
C ILE A 129 -2.72 -4.00 35.01
N LEU A 130 -1.71 -4.89 35.10
CA LEU A 130 -1.93 -6.31 35.43
C LEU A 130 -2.53 -6.50 36.82
N GLU A 131 -2.11 -5.70 37.82
CA GLU A 131 -2.67 -5.69 39.17
C GLU A 131 -4.14 -5.24 39.20
N MET A 132 -4.59 -4.41 38.23
CA MET A 132 -6.00 -4.07 38.05
C MET A 132 -6.84 -5.23 37.46
N GLY A 133 -6.22 -6.33 37.03
CA GLY A 133 -6.90 -7.56 36.62
C GLY A 133 -6.73 -7.94 35.16
N ALA A 134 -6.06 -7.16 34.33
CA ALA A 134 -5.70 -7.54 32.96
C ALA A 134 -4.82 -8.80 32.96
N ARG A 135 -4.92 -9.65 31.89
CA ARG A 135 -4.08 -10.84 31.75
C ARG A 135 -2.74 -10.55 31.08
N ALA A 136 -2.72 -9.58 30.18
CA ALA A 136 -1.53 -9.10 29.49
C ALA A 136 -1.65 -7.61 29.16
N VAL A 137 -0.53 -6.94 28.98
CA VAL A 137 -0.45 -5.51 28.58
C VAL A 137 0.56 -5.40 27.45
N VAL A 138 0.23 -4.66 26.41
CA VAL A 138 1.19 -4.25 25.38
C VAL A 138 1.26 -2.73 25.41
N VAL A 139 2.28 -2.16 26.03
CA VAL A 139 2.54 -0.72 25.96
C VAL A 139 3.13 -0.41 24.59
N THR A 140 2.37 0.33 23.76
CA THR A 140 2.84 0.67 22.41
C THR A 140 3.85 1.82 22.45
N GLY A 141 5.04 1.57 21.92
CA GLY A 141 6.23 2.40 22.15
C GLY A 141 6.51 3.46 21.08
N GLY A 142 5.54 3.82 20.24
CA GLY A 142 5.74 4.83 19.19
C GLY A 142 6.25 6.20 19.68
N HIS A 143 6.10 6.49 20.97
CA HIS A 143 6.53 7.73 21.64
C HIS A 143 7.68 7.53 22.64
N LEU A 144 8.13 6.27 22.90
CA LEU A 144 9.36 6.04 23.66
C LEU A 144 10.55 6.54 22.84
N GLU A 145 11.34 7.46 23.41
CA GLU A 145 12.58 7.85 22.79
C GLU A 145 13.51 6.63 22.72
N CYS A 146 13.82 6.17 21.51
CA CYS A 146 14.67 5.01 21.24
C CYS A 146 16.03 5.11 21.97
N ARG A 147 16.53 6.33 22.18
CA ARG A 147 17.77 6.59 22.93
C ARG A 147 17.68 6.23 24.42
N ALA A 148 16.52 6.47 25.06
CA ALA A 148 16.31 6.07 26.45
C ALA A 148 16.21 4.55 26.60
N ALA A 149 15.81 3.84 25.53
CA ALA A 149 15.76 2.39 25.48
C ALA A 149 17.07 1.73 24.97
N GLY A 150 18.10 2.53 24.63
CA GLY A 150 19.37 2.04 24.07
C GLY A 150 19.26 1.52 22.63
N LEU A 151 18.22 1.93 21.91
CA LEU A 151 17.92 1.48 20.54
C LEU A 151 18.36 2.51 19.49
N PRO A 152 18.59 2.09 18.23
CA PRO A 152 18.76 3.00 17.11
C PRO A 152 17.60 3.97 16.96
N ALA A 153 17.86 5.20 16.48
CA ALA A 153 16.86 6.26 16.34
C ALA A 153 15.73 5.94 15.34
N ASP A 154 15.93 4.96 14.48
CA ASP A 154 15.00 4.47 13.46
C ASP A 154 14.19 3.23 13.89
N GLU A 155 14.31 2.82 15.15
CA GLU A 155 13.53 1.72 15.74
C GLU A 155 12.42 2.24 16.67
N CYS A 156 11.38 1.44 16.83
CA CYS A 156 10.35 1.57 17.86
C CYS A 156 10.22 0.24 18.60
N VAL A 157 9.77 0.30 19.85
CA VAL A 157 9.62 -0.90 20.70
C VAL A 157 8.26 -0.88 21.36
N ASP A 158 7.50 -1.97 21.19
CA ASP A 158 6.35 -2.25 22.02
C ASP A 158 6.78 -3.18 23.16
N LEU A 159 6.29 -2.93 24.37
CA LEU A 159 6.60 -3.71 25.54
C LEU A 159 5.42 -4.62 25.90
N LEU A 160 5.54 -5.90 25.65
CA LEU A 160 4.57 -6.91 26.08
C LEU A 160 4.93 -7.40 27.49
N VAL A 161 3.98 -7.31 28.42
CA VAL A 161 4.13 -7.77 29.80
C VAL A 161 2.98 -8.69 30.18
N THR A 162 3.32 -9.85 30.73
CA THR A 162 2.41 -10.80 31.38
C THR A 162 2.86 -11.02 32.82
N LYS A 163 2.17 -11.89 33.55
CA LYS A 163 2.63 -12.28 34.91
C LYS A 163 3.92 -13.11 34.87
N GLU A 164 4.17 -13.79 33.77
CA GLU A 164 5.28 -14.73 33.59
C GLU A 164 6.51 -14.09 32.94
N GLU A 165 6.28 -13.14 32.02
CA GLU A 165 7.36 -12.61 31.18
C GLU A 165 7.16 -11.15 30.78
N SER A 166 8.27 -10.53 30.38
CA SER A 166 8.31 -9.20 29.78
C SER A 166 9.17 -9.26 28.52
N VAL A 167 8.60 -8.91 27.37
CA VAL A 167 9.22 -9.05 26.06
C VAL A 167 9.17 -7.74 25.29
N CYS A 168 10.32 -7.31 24.76
CA CYS A 168 10.40 -6.19 23.82
C CYS A 168 10.16 -6.68 22.40
N ILE A 169 9.22 -6.04 21.70
CA ILE A 169 8.91 -6.28 20.29
C ILE A 169 9.44 -5.08 19.52
N SER A 170 10.63 -5.26 18.90
CA SER A 170 11.29 -4.21 18.13
C SER A 170 10.80 -4.20 16.69
N GLY A 171 10.60 -3.01 16.14
CA GLY A 171 10.25 -2.77 14.75
C GLY A 171 10.88 -1.49 14.21
N ARG A 172 10.87 -1.31 12.89
CA ARG A 172 11.35 -0.07 12.29
C ARG A 172 10.32 1.04 12.46
N ARG A 173 10.78 2.20 12.92
CA ARG A 173 9.96 3.42 12.93
C ARG A 173 9.68 3.86 11.50
N ARG A 174 8.41 4.03 11.16
CA ARG A 174 7.98 4.47 9.83
C ARG A 174 7.56 5.93 9.87
N SER A 175 7.87 6.65 8.80
CA SER A 175 7.36 8.00 8.57
C SER A 175 6.07 7.93 7.75
N GLY A 176 5.05 8.68 8.15
CA GLY A 176 3.77 8.69 7.47
C GLY A 176 2.67 9.29 8.32
N GLY A 177 1.42 8.98 7.97
CA GLY A 177 0.27 9.35 8.77
C GLY A 177 0.21 8.55 10.06
N ASN A 178 -0.23 9.21 11.11
CA ASN A 178 -0.30 8.63 12.45
C ASN A 178 -1.75 8.50 12.95
N HIS A 179 -2.72 9.11 12.27
CA HIS A 179 -4.11 9.05 12.72
C HIS A 179 -4.70 7.63 12.55
N GLY A 180 -5.10 7.04 13.68
CA GLY A 180 -5.70 5.71 13.74
C GLY A 180 -4.70 4.55 13.90
N VAL A 181 -3.42 4.80 14.19
CA VAL A 181 -2.39 3.77 14.40
C VAL A 181 -2.77 2.83 15.55
N GLY A 182 -3.10 3.36 16.76
CA GLY A 182 -3.48 2.55 17.93
C GLY A 182 -4.68 1.66 17.65
N CYS A 183 -5.73 2.24 17.04
CA CYS A 183 -6.93 1.48 16.64
C CYS A 183 -6.62 0.40 15.59
N THR A 184 -5.70 0.65 14.66
CA THR A 184 -5.25 -0.33 13.68
C THR A 184 -4.47 -1.45 14.34
N TYR A 185 -3.53 -1.10 15.23
CA TYR A 185 -2.77 -2.08 16.01
C TYR A 185 -3.68 -3.00 16.83
N SER A 186 -4.56 -2.42 17.66
CA SER A 186 -5.45 -3.19 18.55
C SER A 186 -6.44 -4.06 17.78
N ALA A 187 -6.95 -3.60 16.61
CA ALA A 187 -7.81 -4.37 15.75
C ALA A 187 -7.06 -5.54 15.08
N ALA A 188 -5.85 -5.31 14.58
CA ALA A 188 -5.00 -6.34 13.99
C ALA A 188 -4.61 -7.40 15.05
N LEU A 189 -4.18 -6.96 16.24
CA LEU A 189 -3.89 -7.86 17.35
C LEU A 189 -5.07 -8.77 17.68
N THR A 190 -6.28 -8.19 17.77
CA THR A 190 -7.50 -8.95 18.04
C THR A 190 -7.78 -9.98 16.95
N ALA A 191 -7.59 -9.61 15.68
CA ALA A 191 -7.78 -10.51 14.54
C ALA A 191 -6.79 -11.67 14.58
N TYR A 192 -5.51 -11.42 14.79
CA TYR A 192 -4.48 -12.47 14.87
C TYR A 192 -4.70 -13.42 16.07
N LEU A 193 -5.10 -12.86 17.23
CA LEU A 193 -5.47 -13.68 18.39
C LEU A 193 -6.70 -14.56 18.13
N SER A 194 -7.70 -14.03 17.40
CA SER A 194 -8.90 -14.79 17.02
C SER A 194 -8.61 -15.93 16.04
N MET A 195 -7.50 -15.84 15.28
CA MET A 195 -6.98 -16.89 14.41
C MET A 195 -6.16 -17.94 15.17
N GLY A 196 -6.02 -17.82 16.50
CA GLY A 196 -5.30 -18.76 17.35
C GLY A 196 -3.79 -18.53 17.45
N MET A 197 -3.28 -17.38 17.00
CA MET A 197 -1.87 -17.04 17.18
C MET A 197 -1.51 -16.83 18.66
N ARG A 198 -0.28 -17.14 19.04
CA ARG A 198 0.24 -16.82 20.37
C ARG A 198 0.40 -15.30 20.53
N LEU A 199 0.23 -14.81 21.75
CA LEU A 199 0.17 -13.36 22.02
C LEU A 199 1.40 -12.60 21.51
N GLN A 200 2.62 -13.10 21.75
CA GLN A 200 3.85 -12.47 21.28
C GLN A 200 3.93 -12.40 19.75
N GLU A 201 3.50 -13.47 19.07
CA GLU A 201 3.47 -13.55 17.62
C GLU A 201 2.40 -12.61 17.03
N ALA A 202 1.19 -12.63 17.61
CA ALA A 202 0.10 -11.75 17.23
C ALA A 202 0.46 -10.27 17.41
N ALA A 203 1.16 -9.92 18.52
CA ALA A 203 1.60 -8.55 18.77
C ALA A 203 2.67 -8.09 17.76
N ARG A 204 3.61 -8.96 17.37
CA ARG A 204 4.58 -8.67 16.30
C ARG A 204 3.88 -8.41 14.95
N HIS A 205 2.98 -9.30 14.54
CA HIS A 205 2.23 -9.11 13.29
C HIS A 205 1.35 -7.87 13.32
N ALA A 206 0.76 -7.51 14.47
CA ALA A 206 0.00 -6.27 14.62
C ALA A 206 0.90 -5.03 14.48
N GLN A 207 2.13 -5.06 15.03
CA GLN A 207 3.11 -4.00 14.87
C GLN A 207 3.52 -3.84 13.40
N ASP A 208 3.84 -4.94 12.72
CA ASP A 208 4.20 -4.93 11.29
C ASP A 208 3.06 -4.37 10.42
N PHE A 209 1.81 -4.80 10.67
CA PHE A 209 0.63 -4.31 9.96
C PHE A 209 0.38 -2.82 10.18
N ALA A 210 0.53 -2.34 11.42
CA ALA A 210 0.40 -0.93 11.74
C ALA A 210 1.51 -0.11 11.07
N ALA A 211 2.76 -0.59 11.11
CA ALA A 211 3.91 0.05 10.47
C ALA A 211 3.74 0.16 8.96
N GLU A 212 3.27 -0.88 8.29
CA GLU A 212 2.95 -0.87 6.86
C GLU A 212 1.82 0.12 6.54
N SER A 213 0.78 0.16 7.36
CA SER A 213 -0.35 1.10 7.21
C SER A 213 0.09 2.56 7.36
N ILE A 214 1.09 2.86 8.21
CA ILE A 214 1.72 4.18 8.35
C ILE A 214 2.50 4.55 7.07
N GLU A 215 3.39 3.67 6.62
CA GLU A 215 4.27 3.92 5.46
C GLU A 215 3.49 4.21 4.18
N ARG A 216 2.32 3.58 4.03
CA ARG A 216 1.46 3.71 2.86
C ARG A 216 0.35 4.76 3.01
N SER A 217 0.33 5.48 4.13
CA SER A 217 -0.63 6.57 4.36
C SER A 217 -0.49 7.68 3.32
N ARG A 218 -1.60 8.34 3.03
CA ARG A 218 -1.63 9.48 2.08
C ARG A 218 -2.28 10.68 2.74
N PRO A 219 -1.71 11.88 2.57
CA PRO A 219 -2.37 13.10 3.02
C PRO A 219 -3.68 13.30 2.24
N VAL A 220 -4.81 13.30 2.97
CA VAL A 220 -6.16 13.47 2.40
C VAL A 220 -6.86 14.73 2.94
N GLY A 221 -6.21 15.44 3.84
CA GLY A 221 -6.71 16.68 4.47
C GLY A 221 -5.55 17.60 4.82
N HIS A 222 -5.82 18.60 5.68
CA HIS A 222 -4.83 19.59 6.09
C HIS A 222 -4.14 19.28 7.44
N GLY A 223 -4.51 18.18 8.09
CA GLY A 223 -3.97 17.73 9.37
C GLY A 223 -3.28 16.38 9.27
N ALA A 224 -3.30 15.62 10.37
CA ALA A 224 -2.69 14.29 10.46
C ALA A 224 -3.29 13.34 9.42
N ALA A 225 -2.44 12.75 8.58
CA ALA A 225 -2.90 11.78 7.58
C ALA A 225 -3.38 10.50 8.26
N PRO A 226 -4.51 9.90 7.83
CA PRO A 226 -4.93 8.60 8.30
C PRO A 226 -4.03 7.50 7.76
N VAL A 227 -3.86 6.43 8.54
CA VAL A 227 -3.19 5.21 8.07
C VAL A 227 -4.02 4.49 7.01
N ASP A 228 -3.36 3.75 6.11
CA ASP A 228 -4.03 2.99 5.02
C ASP A 228 -3.93 1.48 5.26
N GLN A 229 -4.91 0.91 5.96
CA GLN A 229 -4.95 -0.51 6.33
C GLN A 229 -5.18 -1.46 5.14
N VAL A 230 -5.61 -0.94 4.00
CA VAL A 230 -5.88 -1.76 2.80
C VAL A 230 -4.87 -1.55 1.68
N ALA A 231 -3.79 -0.82 1.96
CA ALA A 231 -2.81 -0.46 0.95
C ALA A 231 -2.12 -1.68 0.32
N SER A 232 -1.72 -2.69 1.12
CA SER A 232 -1.10 -3.93 0.62
C SER A 232 -2.07 -4.73 -0.24
N LEU A 233 -3.30 -4.92 0.20
CA LEU A 233 -4.33 -5.61 -0.60
C LEU A 233 -4.61 -4.89 -1.93
N ARG A 234 -4.60 -3.56 -1.90
CA ARG A 234 -4.76 -2.75 -3.11
C ARG A 234 -3.57 -2.91 -4.05
N GLU A 235 -2.36 -2.96 -3.51
CA GLU A 235 -1.16 -3.20 -4.31
C GLU A 235 -1.16 -4.59 -4.95
N ASP A 236 -1.51 -5.63 -4.20
CA ASP A 236 -1.63 -6.99 -4.73
C ASP A 236 -2.68 -7.07 -5.84
N ALA A 237 -3.82 -6.40 -5.65
CA ALA A 237 -4.85 -6.30 -6.69
C ALA A 237 -4.33 -5.57 -7.95
N GLU A 238 -3.56 -4.49 -7.78
CA GLU A 238 -2.95 -3.78 -8.92
C GLU A 238 -1.86 -4.62 -9.59
N ARG A 239 -1.04 -5.35 -8.85
CA ARG A 239 -0.07 -6.29 -9.41
C ARG A 239 -0.76 -7.37 -10.24
N PHE A 240 -1.86 -7.93 -9.76
CA PHE A 240 -2.68 -8.89 -10.52
C PHE A 240 -3.25 -8.25 -11.81
N ARG A 241 -3.78 -7.03 -11.73
CA ARG A 241 -4.30 -6.31 -12.92
C ARG A 241 -3.20 -6.04 -13.94
N VAL A 242 -2.00 -5.69 -13.53
CA VAL A 242 -0.85 -5.48 -14.39
C VAL A 242 -0.48 -6.76 -15.13
N VAL A 243 -0.36 -7.88 -14.41
CA VAL A 243 -0.04 -9.19 -15.02
C VAL A 243 -1.13 -9.61 -16.00
N SER A 244 -2.41 -9.49 -15.62
CA SER A 244 -3.55 -9.83 -16.48
C SER A 244 -3.61 -8.96 -17.75
N SER A 245 -3.33 -7.66 -17.63
CA SER A 245 -3.27 -6.75 -18.78
C SER A 245 -2.13 -7.10 -19.72
N LEU A 246 -0.97 -7.46 -19.19
CA LEU A 246 0.17 -7.90 -19.98
C LEU A 246 -0.08 -9.24 -20.67
N ASP A 247 -0.71 -10.20 -20.00
CA ASP A 247 -1.05 -11.50 -20.58
C ASP A 247 -1.98 -11.34 -21.78
N HIS A 248 -3.02 -10.49 -21.62
CA HIS A 248 -3.93 -10.15 -22.72
C HIS A 248 -3.16 -9.49 -23.88
N ALA A 249 -2.33 -8.48 -23.61
CA ALA A 249 -1.54 -7.77 -24.61
C ALA A 249 -0.58 -8.70 -25.35
N VAL A 250 0.11 -9.58 -24.62
CA VAL A 250 1.02 -10.59 -25.19
C VAL A 250 0.27 -11.58 -26.09
N SER A 251 -0.94 -12.01 -25.68
CA SER A 251 -1.78 -12.89 -26.51
C SER A 251 -2.19 -12.18 -27.81
N MET A 252 -2.61 -10.92 -27.75
CA MET A 252 -2.93 -10.12 -28.95
C MET A 252 -1.74 -10.06 -29.92
N LEU A 253 -0.53 -9.79 -29.40
CA LEU A 253 0.68 -9.69 -30.21
C LEU A 253 1.10 -11.05 -30.82
N ARG A 254 0.92 -12.15 -30.09
CA ARG A 254 1.22 -13.50 -30.55
C ARG A 254 0.28 -13.96 -31.66
N ASP A 255 -1.01 -13.59 -31.52
CA ASP A 255 -2.05 -13.99 -32.46
C ASP A 255 -2.03 -13.15 -33.76
N GLU A 256 -1.44 -11.96 -33.72
CA GLU A 256 -1.27 -11.08 -34.88
C GLU A 256 -0.07 -11.47 -35.71
N GLN A 257 -0.32 -12.17 -36.84
CA GLN A 257 0.75 -12.68 -37.74
C GLN A 257 1.67 -11.58 -38.29
N MET A 258 1.16 -10.38 -38.50
CA MET A 258 1.94 -9.29 -39.08
C MET A 258 2.86 -8.63 -38.05
N PHE A 259 2.60 -8.79 -36.77
CA PHE A 259 3.44 -8.26 -35.70
C PHE A 259 4.90 -8.76 -35.78
N VAL A 260 5.14 -9.95 -36.33
CA VAL A 260 6.49 -10.50 -36.57
C VAL A 260 7.38 -9.52 -37.35
N GLY A 261 6.81 -8.74 -38.27
CA GLY A 261 7.54 -7.73 -39.05
C GLY A 261 8.00 -6.51 -38.22
N LEU A 262 7.41 -6.31 -37.05
CA LEU A 262 7.76 -5.20 -36.14
C LEU A 262 8.80 -5.60 -35.08
N ILE A 263 9.13 -6.90 -34.98
CA ILE A 263 10.09 -7.39 -33.99
C ILE A 263 11.50 -7.03 -34.44
N PRO A 264 12.28 -6.25 -33.66
CA PRO A 264 13.68 -5.95 -33.96
C PRO A 264 14.57 -7.17 -33.77
N GLU A 265 15.83 -7.13 -34.26
CA GLU A 265 16.78 -8.24 -34.15
C GLU A 265 17.03 -8.64 -32.68
N VAL A 266 17.11 -7.64 -31.80
CA VAL A 266 17.29 -7.88 -30.36
C VAL A 266 16.01 -8.35 -29.66
N GLY A 267 14.87 -8.45 -30.37
CA GLY A 267 13.56 -8.79 -29.82
C GLY A 267 12.79 -7.61 -29.26
N SER A 268 11.46 -7.77 -29.17
CA SER A 268 10.54 -6.83 -28.53
C SER A 268 10.34 -7.21 -27.06
N ASN A 269 9.99 -6.23 -26.23
CA ASN A 269 9.45 -6.47 -24.91
C ASN A 269 8.32 -5.47 -24.63
N ILE A 270 7.37 -5.87 -23.81
CA ILE A 270 6.27 -5.05 -23.33
C ILE A 270 6.25 -5.10 -21.81
N GLY A 271 6.00 -3.99 -21.16
CA GLY A 271 5.88 -3.93 -19.71
C GLY A 271 4.90 -2.86 -19.25
N MET A 272 4.43 -3.03 -18.03
CA MET A 272 3.47 -2.15 -17.38
C MET A 272 3.79 -2.02 -15.90
N ALA A 273 3.64 -0.80 -15.37
CA ALA A 273 3.83 -0.46 -13.96
C ALA A 273 2.52 -0.50 -13.16
N ILE A 274 2.62 -0.80 -11.85
CA ILE A 274 1.55 -0.50 -10.91
C ILE A 274 1.37 1.02 -10.77
N PRO A 275 0.21 1.54 -10.32
CA PRO A 275 0.05 2.94 -9.98
C PRO A 275 1.05 3.38 -8.90
N GLY A 276 1.70 4.52 -9.11
CA GLY A 276 2.67 5.04 -8.15
C GLY A 276 4.00 4.28 -8.06
N ALA A 277 4.35 3.50 -9.09
CA ALA A 277 5.61 2.78 -9.18
C ALA A 277 6.83 3.70 -8.97
N LEU A 278 7.79 3.25 -8.14
CA LEU A 278 9.00 3.99 -7.80
C LEU A 278 10.28 3.29 -8.27
N SER A 279 10.22 1.99 -8.49
CA SER A 279 11.37 1.15 -8.80
C SER A 279 11.14 0.23 -10.01
N GLU A 280 12.22 -0.34 -10.54
CA GLU A 280 12.15 -1.35 -11.60
C GLU A 280 11.36 -2.59 -11.18
N ASN A 281 11.28 -2.88 -9.87
CA ASN A 281 10.52 -3.99 -9.30
C ASN A 281 8.99 -3.76 -9.28
N ASP A 282 8.56 -2.53 -9.55
CA ASP A 282 7.14 -2.17 -9.65
C ASP A 282 6.62 -2.24 -11.09
N VAL A 283 7.46 -2.67 -12.01
CA VAL A 283 7.14 -2.82 -13.43
C VAL A 283 7.24 -4.29 -13.83
N ALA A 284 6.13 -4.88 -14.28
CA ALA A 284 6.15 -6.22 -14.88
C ALA A 284 6.43 -6.15 -16.38
N ALA A 285 7.11 -7.16 -16.89
CA ALA A 285 7.41 -7.30 -18.30
C ALA A 285 7.57 -8.80 -18.66
N VAL A 286 7.71 -9.11 -19.96
CA VAL A 286 8.05 -10.46 -20.41
C VAL A 286 9.50 -10.79 -20.05
N GLU A 287 9.70 -11.88 -19.31
CA GLU A 287 11.04 -12.42 -19.05
C GLU A 287 11.65 -12.96 -20.35
N GLY A 288 12.88 -12.60 -20.61
CA GLY A 288 13.50 -12.88 -21.91
C GLY A 288 13.11 -11.85 -22.96
N ARG A 289 12.17 -12.09 -23.80
CA ARG A 289 11.65 -11.16 -24.84
C ARG A 289 10.57 -11.84 -25.68
N ILE A 290 9.94 -11.06 -26.56
CA ILE A 290 9.15 -11.55 -27.70
C ILE A 290 10.07 -11.56 -28.91
N VAL A 291 10.34 -12.74 -29.45
CA VAL A 291 11.28 -12.94 -30.55
C VAL A 291 10.60 -13.49 -31.79
N ARG A 292 11.27 -13.37 -32.93
CA ARG A 292 10.80 -13.96 -34.19
C ARG A 292 11.15 -15.45 -34.25
N ALA A 293 10.16 -16.31 -34.35
CA ALA A 293 10.32 -17.74 -34.59
C ALA A 293 9.65 -18.09 -35.93
N GLY A 294 10.41 -18.04 -37.02
CA GLY A 294 9.88 -18.17 -38.37
C GLY A 294 8.86 -17.06 -38.72
N ARG A 295 7.61 -17.44 -38.93
CA ARG A 295 6.49 -16.52 -39.24
C ARG A 295 5.62 -16.18 -38.07
N ARG A 296 6.03 -16.49 -36.86
CA ARG A 296 5.25 -16.24 -35.60
C ARG A 296 6.09 -15.51 -34.58
N ALA A 297 5.42 -14.73 -33.79
CA ALA A 297 6.00 -14.15 -32.56
C ALA A 297 6.06 -15.28 -31.50
N HIS A 298 7.21 -15.44 -30.86
CA HIS A 298 7.42 -16.36 -29.75
C HIS A 298 7.77 -15.60 -28.49
N VAL A 299 7.07 -15.92 -27.41
CA VAL A 299 7.29 -15.33 -26.08
C VAL A 299 8.24 -16.23 -25.31
N SER A 300 9.42 -15.71 -24.95
CA SER A 300 10.51 -16.54 -24.42
C SER A 300 10.34 -16.93 -22.95
N GLY A 301 9.52 -16.22 -22.17
CA GLY A 301 9.33 -16.49 -20.75
C GLY A 301 8.02 -15.94 -20.19
N CYS A 302 7.88 -16.03 -18.86
CA CYS A 302 6.68 -15.57 -18.14
C CYS A 302 6.63 -14.06 -18.03
N ILE A 303 5.45 -13.54 -17.67
CA ILE A 303 5.29 -12.16 -17.22
C ILE A 303 5.71 -12.09 -15.74
N ARG A 304 6.65 -11.23 -15.43
CA ARG A 304 7.19 -11.08 -14.06
C ARG A 304 7.60 -9.64 -13.76
N PHE A 305 7.40 -9.22 -12.52
CA PHE A 305 7.91 -7.94 -12.02
C PHE A 305 9.45 -7.95 -12.00
N GLY A 306 10.06 -6.81 -12.36
CA GLY A 306 11.51 -6.68 -12.45
C GLY A 306 12.16 -7.37 -13.68
N ALA A 307 11.38 -7.99 -14.58
CA ALA A 307 11.90 -8.79 -15.68
C ALA A 307 12.64 -7.98 -16.78
N SER A 308 12.37 -6.69 -16.93
CA SER A 308 12.99 -5.86 -17.97
C SER A 308 13.38 -4.47 -17.45
N ARG A 309 14.66 -4.27 -17.17
CA ARG A 309 15.19 -2.96 -16.77
C ARG A 309 15.00 -1.87 -17.84
N HIS A 310 15.11 -2.25 -19.13
CA HIS A 310 14.94 -1.31 -20.24
C HIS A 310 13.54 -0.73 -20.31
N ILE A 311 12.52 -1.59 -20.30
CA ILE A 311 11.13 -1.18 -20.34
C ILE A 311 10.76 -0.44 -19.04
N ALA A 312 11.20 -0.94 -17.90
CA ALA A 312 10.95 -0.29 -16.61
C ALA A 312 11.46 1.18 -16.59
N ARG A 313 12.67 1.44 -17.07
CA ARG A 313 13.23 2.79 -17.12
C ARG A 313 12.45 3.73 -18.04
N ILE A 314 11.93 3.24 -19.17
CA ILE A 314 11.06 4.01 -20.06
C ILE A 314 9.78 4.40 -19.34
N VAL A 315 9.08 3.40 -18.77
CA VAL A 315 7.81 3.59 -18.07
C VAL A 315 7.97 4.53 -16.89
N LEU A 316 8.94 4.27 -16.01
CA LEU A 316 9.19 5.13 -14.83
C LEU A 316 9.56 6.57 -15.22
N SER A 317 10.30 6.76 -16.32
CA SER A 317 10.58 8.11 -16.82
C SER A 317 9.34 8.81 -17.34
N ALA A 318 8.46 8.12 -18.07
CA ALA A 318 7.20 8.68 -18.56
C ALA A 318 6.24 9.03 -17.41
N MET A 319 6.14 8.17 -16.39
CA MET A 319 5.30 8.38 -15.21
C MET A 319 5.66 9.63 -14.39
N ARG A 320 6.90 10.11 -14.47
CA ARG A 320 7.30 11.37 -13.82
C ARG A 320 6.63 12.60 -14.43
N PHE A 321 6.21 12.52 -15.69
CA PHE A 321 5.53 13.61 -16.43
C PHE A 321 4.02 13.38 -16.48
N ASP A 322 3.58 12.14 -16.66
CA ASP A 322 2.17 11.73 -16.60
C ASP A 322 2.07 10.37 -15.88
N PRO A 323 1.63 10.34 -14.60
CA PRO A 323 1.47 9.12 -13.83
C PRO A 323 0.48 8.11 -14.45
N GLY A 324 -0.35 8.54 -15.39
CA GLY A 324 -1.28 7.70 -16.14
C GLY A 324 -0.62 6.89 -17.27
N ILE A 325 0.57 7.25 -17.73
CA ILE A 325 1.30 6.52 -18.78
C ILE A 325 2.16 5.43 -18.13
N ARG A 326 1.60 4.23 -17.99
CA ARG A 326 2.17 3.15 -17.18
C ARG A 326 2.68 1.96 -17.99
N ALA A 327 2.57 1.98 -19.32
CA ALA A 327 3.02 0.89 -20.16
C ALA A 327 3.91 1.36 -21.32
N ALA A 328 4.83 0.51 -21.72
CA ALA A 328 5.68 0.73 -22.89
C ALA A 328 6.05 -0.57 -23.58
N MET A 329 6.34 -0.47 -24.89
CA MET A 329 6.82 -1.55 -25.73
C MET A 329 7.85 -1.04 -26.73
N ASN A 330 8.87 -1.84 -27.05
CA ASN A 330 9.79 -1.53 -28.15
C ASN A 330 9.46 -2.34 -29.41
N ILE A 331 9.55 -1.68 -30.56
CA ILE A 331 9.42 -2.27 -31.90
C ILE A 331 10.52 -1.73 -32.83
N LYS A 332 10.70 -2.39 -33.97
CA LYS A 332 11.67 -1.98 -35.01
C LYS A 332 11.34 -0.60 -35.55
N LEU A 333 12.36 0.22 -35.82
CA LEU A 333 12.21 1.48 -36.53
C LEU A 333 12.07 1.23 -38.05
N SER A 334 11.12 1.92 -38.68
CA SER A 334 11.11 2.16 -40.14
C SER A 334 10.36 3.45 -40.45
N ASP A 335 10.73 4.13 -41.52
CA ASP A 335 10.10 5.37 -41.98
C ASP A 335 8.61 5.17 -42.31
N ASP A 336 8.28 3.99 -42.84
CA ASP A 336 6.89 3.61 -43.14
C ASP A 336 6.04 3.54 -41.85
N LEU A 337 6.59 3.03 -40.74
CA LEU A 337 5.91 2.99 -39.45
C LEU A 337 5.70 4.39 -38.87
N LEU A 338 6.70 5.26 -38.94
CA LEU A 338 6.58 6.64 -38.49
C LEU A 338 5.54 7.42 -39.34
N SER A 339 5.56 7.23 -40.66
CA SER A 339 4.60 7.82 -41.57
C SER A 339 3.17 7.38 -41.25
N GLU A 340 2.98 6.10 -40.98
CA GLU A 340 1.67 5.55 -40.66
C GLU A 340 1.18 5.99 -39.27
N ALA A 341 2.06 6.01 -38.29
CA ALA A 341 1.75 6.55 -36.97
C ALA A 341 1.32 8.02 -37.03
N SER A 342 1.99 8.83 -37.86
CA SER A 342 1.61 10.22 -38.10
C SER A 342 0.22 10.34 -38.74
N ARG A 343 -0.12 9.47 -39.72
CA ARG A 343 -1.47 9.44 -40.33
C ARG A 343 -2.55 9.04 -39.35
N MET A 344 -2.21 8.20 -38.37
CA MET A 344 -3.13 7.80 -37.28
C MET A 344 -3.30 8.91 -36.24
N GLY A 345 -2.61 10.03 -36.37
CA GLY A 345 -2.67 11.16 -35.42
C GLY A 345 -1.90 10.92 -34.13
N LEU A 346 -1.01 9.92 -34.10
CA LEU A 346 -0.20 9.65 -32.92
C LEU A 346 0.89 10.73 -32.74
N ARG A 347 1.12 11.14 -31.50
CA ARG A 347 2.17 12.11 -31.16
C ARG A 347 3.52 11.41 -31.16
N ILE A 348 4.42 11.91 -31.98
CA ILE A 348 5.74 11.30 -32.20
C ILE A 348 6.83 12.27 -31.73
N SER A 349 7.79 11.76 -31.00
CA SER A 349 9.01 12.50 -30.62
C SER A 349 10.24 11.60 -30.80
N SER A 350 11.43 12.20 -30.66
CA SER A 350 12.71 11.49 -30.84
C SER A 350 13.77 12.05 -29.91
N PHE A 351 14.84 11.28 -29.73
CA PHE A 351 16.07 11.74 -29.13
C PHE A 351 17.28 11.22 -29.92
N ASP A 352 18.40 11.95 -29.83
CA ASP A 352 19.66 11.55 -30.41
C ASP A 352 20.56 10.95 -29.32
N ARG A 353 21.00 9.70 -29.50
CA ARG A 353 21.95 9.03 -28.60
C ARG A 353 23.31 9.68 -28.51
N GLY A 354 23.68 10.47 -29.53
CA GLY A 354 24.93 11.25 -29.51
C GLY A 354 24.94 12.36 -28.47
N GLU A 355 23.76 12.81 -28.01
CA GLU A 355 23.61 13.81 -26.96
C GLU A 355 23.54 13.22 -25.53
N GLU A 356 23.68 11.87 -25.36
CA GLU A 356 23.54 11.19 -24.06
C GLU A 356 24.68 11.58 -23.11
N PRO A 357 24.41 12.12 -21.92
CA PRO A 357 25.42 12.46 -20.94
C PRO A 357 26.11 11.21 -20.39
N PRO A 358 27.44 11.28 -20.08
CA PRO A 358 28.13 10.18 -19.44
C PRO A 358 27.52 9.80 -18.10
N GLY A 359 27.29 8.49 -17.89
CA GLY A 359 26.81 7.95 -16.61
C GLY A 359 25.28 7.89 -16.45
N GLU A 360 24.50 8.45 -17.39
CA GLU A 360 23.04 8.30 -17.39
C GLU A 360 22.60 7.06 -18.17
N SER A 361 21.41 6.57 -17.85
CA SER A 361 20.78 5.47 -18.61
C SER A 361 20.12 6.03 -19.86
N THR A 362 20.54 5.55 -21.05
CA THR A 362 19.95 5.92 -22.34
C THR A 362 18.41 5.92 -22.32
N MET A 363 17.81 4.92 -21.65
CA MET A 363 16.34 4.78 -21.63
C MET A 363 15.69 5.86 -20.76
N SER A 364 16.26 6.17 -19.61
CA SER A 364 15.72 7.22 -18.74
C SER A 364 15.93 8.60 -19.35
N TRP A 365 17.17 8.90 -19.77
CA TRP A 365 17.52 10.17 -20.36
C TRP A 365 16.81 10.43 -21.68
N GLY A 366 16.84 9.48 -22.60
CA GLY A 366 16.23 9.64 -23.92
C GLY A 366 14.70 9.80 -23.87
N THR A 367 14.04 9.04 -22.97
CA THR A 367 12.60 9.22 -22.74
C THR A 367 12.29 10.61 -22.20
N LYS A 368 13.03 11.09 -21.19
CA LYS A 368 12.89 12.44 -20.64
C LYS A 368 13.10 13.49 -21.73
N ARG A 369 14.19 13.38 -22.50
CA ARG A 369 14.53 14.33 -23.57
C ARG A 369 13.45 14.44 -24.65
N ALA A 370 12.89 13.29 -25.07
CA ALA A 370 11.82 13.24 -26.05
C ALA A 370 10.53 13.90 -25.55
N ILE A 371 10.21 13.72 -24.25
CA ILE A 371 9.04 14.35 -23.62
C ILE A 371 9.23 15.86 -23.50
N GLU A 372 10.39 16.32 -23.03
CA GLU A 372 10.73 17.74 -22.91
C GLU A 372 10.68 18.45 -24.26
N ARG A 373 11.17 17.80 -25.33
CA ARG A 373 11.15 18.34 -26.69
C ARG A 373 9.73 18.54 -27.22
N LEU A 374 8.80 17.67 -26.88
CA LEU A 374 7.40 17.75 -27.32
C LEU A 374 6.53 18.60 -26.38
N GLY A 375 6.96 18.78 -25.13
CA GLY A 375 6.18 19.44 -24.09
C GLY A 375 5.05 18.57 -23.50
N ALA A 376 4.94 17.30 -23.91
CA ALA A 376 3.98 16.32 -23.41
C ALA A 376 4.51 14.91 -23.65
N VAL A 377 3.96 13.90 -22.92
CA VAL A 377 4.34 12.50 -23.16
C VAL A 377 3.83 12.07 -24.55
N PRO A 378 4.72 11.69 -25.49
CA PRO A 378 4.32 11.23 -26.82
C PRO A 378 3.75 9.81 -26.77
N ASP A 379 3.02 9.43 -27.83
CA ASP A 379 2.56 8.06 -28.00
C ASP A 379 3.70 7.15 -28.52
N LEU A 380 4.63 7.74 -29.32
CA LEU A 380 5.82 7.06 -29.83
C LEU A 380 7.08 7.89 -29.59
N ILE A 381 8.14 7.23 -29.16
CA ILE A 381 9.50 7.79 -29.11
C ILE A 381 10.40 6.94 -29.99
N TRP A 382 11.18 7.56 -30.88
CA TRP A 382 12.15 6.81 -31.68
C TRP A 382 13.57 7.37 -31.52
N ASP A 383 14.54 6.50 -31.80
CA ASP A 383 15.96 6.84 -31.98
C ASP A 383 16.56 6.09 -33.16
N ALA A 384 17.55 6.69 -33.79
CA ALA A 384 18.23 6.15 -34.95
C ALA A 384 19.27 5.04 -34.63
N GLY A 385 19.35 4.61 -33.37
CA GLY A 385 20.35 3.64 -32.95
C GLY A 385 21.72 4.29 -32.66
N GLY A 386 22.77 3.52 -32.80
CA GLY A 386 24.16 3.92 -32.60
C GLY A 386 25.12 2.76 -32.81
N MET A 387 26.41 2.95 -32.55
CA MET A 387 27.38 1.86 -32.69
C MET A 387 26.98 0.66 -31.84
N GLY A 388 26.66 -0.49 -32.51
CA GLY A 388 26.20 -1.71 -31.84
C GLY A 388 24.79 -1.65 -31.24
N LYS A 389 24.00 -0.61 -31.55
CA LYS A 389 22.64 -0.43 -31.03
C LYS A 389 21.65 -0.23 -32.18
N GLU A 390 20.67 -1.11 -32.28
CA GLU A 390 19.61 -1.10 -33.31
C GLU A 390 18.69 0.12 -33.15
N PRO A 391 18.27 0.77 -34.27
CA PRO A 391 17.24 1.78 -34.26
C PRO A 391 15.89 1.26 -33.78
N MET A 392 15.18 2.03 -32.93
CA MET A 392 13.95 1.54 -32.32
C MET A 392 12.87 2.61 -32.20
N ILE A 393 11.61 2.15 -32.24
CA ILE A 393 10.44 2.88 -31.75
C ILE A 393 10.03 2.31 -30.40
N ARG A 394 9.63 3.19 -29.50
CA ARG A 394 9.00 2.84 -28.21
C ARG A 394 7.59 3.39 -28.21
N ILE A 395 6.61 2.51 -28.08
CA ILE A 395 5.20 2.87 -27.93
C ILE A 395 4.94 3.04 -26.44
N LEU A 396 4.27 4.13 -26.08
CA LEU A 396 3.88 4.47 -24.71
C LEU A 396 2.34 4.46 -24.61
N GLY A 397 1.83 4.10 -23.43
CA GLY A 397 0.38 4.08 -23.21
C GLY A 397 -0.02 3.94 -21.75
N ARG A 398 -1.33 4.03 -21.51
CA ARG A 398 -1.88 3.94 -20.15
C ARG A 398 -1.81 2.52 -19.58
N ASP A 399 -1.95 1.51 -20.44
CA ASP A 399 -1.92 0.10 -20.08
C ASP A 399 -1.31 -0.73 -21.22
N ALA A 400 -1.01 -2.00 -20.92
CA ALA A 400 -0.36 -2.91 -21.87
C ALA A 400 -1.24 -3.21 -23.11
N VAL A 401 -2.56 -3.28 -22.93
CA VAL A 401 -3.50 -3.56 -24.02
C VAL A 401 -3.53 -2.41 -25.02
N SER A 402 -3.55 -1.17 -24.55
CA SER A 402 -3.51 0.03 -25.41
C SER A 402 -2.21 0.09 -26.24
N VAL A 403 -1.08 -0.22 -25.61
CA VAL A 403 0.23 -0.29 -26.29
C VAL A 403 0.26 -1.40 -27.36
N ALA A 404 -0.22 -2.60 -27.03
CA ALA A 404 -0.32 -3.71 -27.97
C ALA A 404 -1.28 -3.41 -29.12
N THR A 405 -2.40 -2.71 -28.85
CA THR A 405 -3.35 -2.28 -29.86
C THR A 405 -2.70 -1.35 -30.89
N ILE A 406 -1.91 -0.37 -30.45
CA ILE A 406 -1.16 0.51 -31.33
C ILE A 406 -0.19 -0.30 -32.20
N ALA A 407 0.55 -1.26 -31.61
CA ALA A 407 1.46 -2.12 -32.37
C ALA A 407 0.74 -2.97 -33.42
N VAL A 408 -0.41 -3.55 -33.08
CA VAL A 408 -1.26 -4.32 -34.01
C VAL A 408 -1.80 -3.43 -35.13
N MET A 409 -2.27 -2.23 -34.82
CA MET A 409 -2.75 -1.27 -35.82
C MET A 409 -1.65 -0.89 -36.81
N LEU A 410 -0.46 -0.59 -36.31
CA LEU A 410 0.72 -0.27 -37.14
C LEU A 410 1.12 -1.46 -38.04
N SER A 411 1.10 -2.69 -37.52
CA SER A 411 1.43 -3.91 -38.30
C SER A 411 0.45 -4.12 -39.43
N ASN A 412 -0.84 -3.91 -39.18
CA ASN A 412 -1.89 -4.08 -40.17
C ASN A 412 -1.88 -2.99 -41.27
N ALA A 413 -1.52 -1.75 -40.88
CA ALA A 413 -1.38 -0.66 -41.83
C ALA A 413 -0.24 -0.91 -42.85
N LEU A 414 0.90 -1.39 -42.39
CA LEU A 414 2.00 -1.81 -43.32
C LEU A 414 1.57 -2.89 -44.31
N LYS A 415 0.77 -3.87 -43.87
CA LYS A 415 0.25 -4.91 -44.77
C LYS A 415 -0.59 -4.35 -45.93
N ARG A 416 -1.47 -3.38 -45.63
CA ARG A 416 -2.32 -2.70 -46.60
C ARG A 416 -1.46 -1.99 -47.68
N ARG A 417 -0.45 -1.26 -47.24
CA ARG A 417 0.47 -0.53 -48.12
C ARG A 417 1.28 -1.43 -49.04
N THR A 418 1.81 -2.54 -48.49
CA THR A 418 2.56 -3.53 -49.29
C THR A 418 1.68 -4.16 -50.37
N ARG A 419 0.40 -4.45 -50.09
CA ARG A 419 -0.56 -4.97 -51.08
C ARG A 419 -0.91 -3.95 -52.15
N GLN A 420 -1.06 -2.68 -51.83
CA GLN A 420 -1.34 -1.61 -52.75
C GLN A 420 -0.15 -1.42 -53.74
N ASN A 421 1.08 -1.45 -53.22
CA ASN A 421 2.28 -1.31 -54.06
C ASN A 421 2.59 -2.56 -54.91
N SER A 422 2.16 -3.76 -54.51
CA SER A 422 2.31 -4.98 -55.31
C SER A 422 1.19 -5.20 -56.34
N GLY A 423 0.04 -4.53 -56.17
CA GLY A 423 -1.06 -4.54 -57.14
C GLY A 423 -0.98 -3.45 -58.22
N ALA A 424 -0.03 -2.53 -58.06
CA ALA A 424 0.23 -1.43 -59.00
C ALA A 424 1.43 -1.72 -59.95
N ARG A 425 2.00 -2.90 -59.90
CA ARG A 425 2.98 -3.47 -60.82
C ARG A 425 2.32 -4.62 -61.61
#